data_a444dcf31832fd0ef76a4ed19e372821
#
_entry.id   a444dcf31832fd0ef76a4ed19e372821
#
_cell.length_a   1.000
_cell.length_b   1.000
_cell.length_c   1.000
_cell.angle_alpha   90.00
_cell.angle_beta   90.00
_cell.angle_gamma   90.00
#
_symmetry.space_group_name_H-M   'P 1'
#
loop_
_entity.id
_entity.type
_entity.pdbx_description
1 polymer ?
#
loop_
_entity_poly.entity_id
_entity_poly.type
_entity_poly.pdbx_seq_one_letter_code
_entity_poly.pdbx_strand_id
1 'polypeptide(L)'
;PFTCDDAKTLNQEIFETIYFAALTASMEEAIKEGAYKSYKGSPISKGEFQHNMWGIKDDELSGRWDWDGLRKEIKKNGVRNSLLVAPMPTASTAQILGNNECFEPYTSNIYTRRVLSGEFIVVNKHLLEDLVKLGLWTEELKQELMKANGSIQHIDGIPEDIKELYRTVWELKMKDVIDMARHRGYFIDQSQSLNLFMEGATMAKLTSMHFYAWKSGLKTGMYYLRTKSAVDAIKFTLDNTKKEEKVKEEVAATASIAEPPPTADAVSQIPVEPLTAEELKEMIEKNKNDEGDDCFCLLYTSPSPRDDCP
;
A
#
# COMPACT_ATOMS: atom_id res chain seq x y z
N PRO A 1 5.37 15.40 7.23
CA PRO A 1 4.28 14.41 7.39
C PRO A 1 3.81 13.86 6.05
N PHE A 2 3.41 12.58 6.00
CA PHE A 2 2.99 11.90 4.76
C PHE A 2 1.80 12.58 4.05
N THR A 3 0.92 13.22 4.81
CA THR A 3 -0.31 13.84 4.30
C THR A 3 -0.17 15.29 3.86
N CYS A 4 0.99 15.93 4.08
CA CYS A 4 1.20 17.33 3.72
C CYS A 4 1.43 17.51 2.20
N ASP A 5 1.24 18.73 1.72
CA ASP A 5 1.37 19.04 0.30
C ASP A 5 2.84 18.97 -0.17
N ASP A 6 3.79 19.32 0.69
CA ASP A 6 5.21 19.16 0.39
C ASP A 6 5.59 17.69 0.13
N ALA A 7 5.03 16.75 0.91
CA ALA A 7 5.25 15.33 0.70
C ALA A 7 4.64 14.84 -0.64
N LYS A 8 3.47 15.35 -1.03
CA LYS A 8 2.86 15.05 -2.33
C LYS A 8 3.70 15.58 -3.48
N THR A 9 4.18 16.83 -3.36
CA THR A 9 5.06 17.46 -4.35
C THR A 9 6.37 16.68 -4.48
N LEU A 10 7.03 16.38 -3.36
CA LEU A 10 8.25 15.59 -3.36
C LEU A 10 8.05 14.19 -4.00
N ASN A 11 6.97 13.51 -3.65
CA ASN A 11 6.61 12.23 -4.23
C ASN A 11 6.43 12.32 -5.75
N GLN A 12 5.78 13.35 -6.24
CA GLN A 12 5.61 13.60 -7.67
C GLN A 12 6.96 13.88 -8.36
N GLU A 13 7.79 14.76 -7.81
CA GLU A 13 9.09 15.13 -8.36
C GLU A 13 10.09 13.96 -8.41
N ILE A 14 10.05 13.07 -7.41
CA ILE A 14 10.85 11.84 -7.41
C ILE A 14 10.48 10.97 -8.61
N PHE A 15 9.19 10.72 -8.82
CA PHE A 15 8.74 9.86 -9.92
C PHE A 15 8.87 10.54 -11.29
N GLU A 16 8.72 11.85 -11.37
CA GLU A 16 9.04 12.64 -12.56
C GLU A 16 10.50 12.45 -12.97
N THR A 17 11.41 12.56 -12.00
CA THR A 17 12.85 12.37 -12.22
C THR A 17 13.17 10.95 -12.70
N ILE A 18 12.60 9.93 -12.04
CA ILE A 18 12.78 8.52 -12.41
C ILE A 18 12.30 8.27 -13.83
N TYR A 19 11.13 8.78 -14.18
CA TYR A 19 10.54 8.56 -15.50
C TYR A 19 11.33 9.28 -16.61
N PHE A 20 11.72 10.53 -16.37
CA PHE A 20 12.57 11.28 -17.30
C PHE A 20 13.90 10.56 -17.58
N ALA A 21 14.59 10.14 -16.52
CA ALA A 21 15.85 9.42 -16.64
C ALA A 21 15.68 8.06 -17.36
N ALA A 22 14.61 7.31 -17.05
CA ALA A 22 14.32 6.05 -17.70
C ALA A 22 14.01 6.21 -19.19
N LEU A 23 13.26 7.23 -19.58
CA LEU A 23 12.99 7.56 -20.99
C LEU A 23 14.28 7.97 -21.73
N THR A 24 15.11 8.79 -21.09
CA THR A 24 16.40 9.22 -21.65
C THR A 24 17.29 8.00 -21.91
N ALA A 25 17.49 7.14 -20.94
CA ALA A 25 18.29 5.92 -21.10
C ALA A 25 17.71 4.99 -22.17
N SER A 26 16.38 4.80 -22.20
CA SER A 26 15.74 3.96 -23.21
C SER A 26 15.84 4.54 -24.63
N MET A 27 15.86 5.86 -24.77
CA MET A 27 16.14 6.53 -26.04
C MET A 27 17.60 6.35 -26.47
N GLU A 28 18.56 6.50 -25.55
CA GLU A 28 19.99 6.25 -25.83
C GLU A 28 20.26 4.81 -26.26
N GLU A 29 19.60 3.83 -25.62
CA GLU A 29 19.66 2.44 -26.05
C GLU A 29 19.00 2.21 -27.41
N ALA A 30 17.92 2.94 -27.74
CA ALA A 30 17.30 2.85 -29.06
C ALA A 30 18.21 3.38 -30.19
N ILE A 31 19.08 4.33 -29.91
CA ILE A 31 20.10 4.80 -30.88
C ILE A 31 21.07 3.67 -31.26
N LYS A 32 21.39 2.79 -30.28
CA LYS A 32 22.34 1.69 -30.49
C LYS A 32 21.70 0.44 -31.11
N GLU A 33 20.52 0.06 -30.58
CA GLU A 33 19.89 -1.23 -30.87
C GLU A 33 18.55 -1.13 -31.64
N GLY A 34 18.09 0.09 -31.91
CA GLY A 34 16.80 0.36 -32.53
C GLY A 34 15.63 0.40 -31.51
N ALA A 35 14.55 1.03 -31.92
CA ALA A 35 13.33 1.11 -31.14
C ALA A 35 12.64 -0.26 -31.03
N TYR A 36 11.78 -0.42 -29.99
CA TYR A 36 10.98 -1.64 -29.85
C TYR A 36 10.03 -1.84 -31.05
N LYS A 37 9.69 -3.10 -31.36
CA LYS A 37 9.00 -3.48 -32.62
C LYS A 37 7.69 -2.75 -32.87
N SER A 38 6.88 -2.52 -31.84
CA SER A 38 5.57 -1.83 -31.92
C SER A 38 5.65 -0.33 -31.61
N TYR A 39 6.82 0.29 -31.68
CA TYR A 39 7.01 1.72 -31.41
C TYR A 39 6.15 2.61 -32.31
N LYS A 40 6.16 2.31 -33.62
CA LYS A 40 5.45 3.11 -34.61
C LYS A 40 3.92 3.04 -34.36
N GLY A 41 3.29 4.19 -34.17
CA GLY A 41 1.86 4.32 -33.86
C GLY A 41 1.53 4.30 -32.36
N SER A 42 2.49 4.01 -31.49
CA SER A 42 2.31 4.11 -30.03
C SER A 42 2.15 5.59 -29.57
N PRO A 43 1.58 5.84 -28.40
CA PRO A 43 1.48 7.19 -27.85
C PRO A 43 2.83 7.92 -27.79
N ILE A 44 3.88 7.24 -27.32
CA ILE A 44 5.21 7.82 -27.22
C ILE A 44 5.81 8.19 -28.60
N SER A 45 5.48 7.45 -29.67
CA SER A 45 5.91 7.80 -31.03
C SER A 45 5.22 9.07 -31.55
N LYS A 46 4.07 9.44 -30.98
CA LYS A 46 3.37 10.69 -31.25
C LYS A 46 3.85 11.83 -30.34
N GLY A 47 4.66 11.51 -29.34
CA GLY A 47 5.19 12.44 -28.36
C GLY A 47 4.28 12.62 -27.14
N GLU A 48 3.42 11.65 -26.89
CA GLU A 48 2.56 11.58 -25.70
C GLU A 48 3.24 10.73 -24.63
N PHE A 49 3.61 11.33 -23.52
CA PHE A 49 4.17 10.68 -22.35
C PHE A 49 3.06 10.26 -21.37
N GLN A 50 3.41 9.52 -20.30
CA GLN A 50 2.42 9.06 -19.33
C GLN A 50 1.62 10.20 -18.73
N HIS A 51 2.28 11.26 -18.25
CA HIS A 51 1.60 12.42 -17.68
C HIS A 51 0.64 13.10 -18.67
N ASN A 52 0.98 13.15 -19.97
CA ASN A 52 0.07 13.71 -20.99
C ASN A 52 -1.19 12.86 -21.15
N MET A 53 -1.08 11.52 -21.06
CA MET A 53 -2.25 10.62 -21.09
C MET A 53 -3.15 10.76 -19.84
N TRP A 54 -2.63 11.30 -18.74
CA TRP A 54 -3.41 11.70 -17.57
C TRP A 54 -3.98 13.11 -17.68
N GLY A 55 -3.75 13.81 -18.81
CA GLY A 55 -4.20 15.18 -19.05
C GLY A 55 -3.32 16.25 -18.40
N ILE A 56 -2.14 15.89 -17.88
CA ILE A 56 -1.18 16.82 -17.29
C ILE A 56 -0.29 17.36 -18.42
N LYS A 57 -0.13 18.68 -18.49
CA LYS A 57 0.76 19.33 -19.46
C LYS A 57 2.16 19.48 -18.90
N ASP A 58 3.13 19.65 -19.77
CA ASP A 58 4.54 19.79 -19.37
C ASP A 58 4.80 21.07 -18.55
N ASP A 59 4.03 22.13 -18.76
CA ASP A 59 4.08 23.38 -17.99
C ASP A 59 3.48 23.29 -16.58
N GLU A 60 2.74 22.22 -16.30
CA GLU A 60 2.19 21.89 -14.98
C GLU A 60 3.13 21.01 -14.14
N LEU A 61 4.28 20.59 -14.69
CA LEU A 61 5.29 19.78 -14.02
C LEU A 61 6.28 20.64 -13.22
N SER A 62 7.29 19.97 -12.61
CA SER A 62 8.24 20.65 -11.72
C SER A 62 9.12 21.72 -12.41
N GLY A 63 9.21 21.72 -13.74
CA GLY A 63 10.12 22.57 -14.51
C GLY A 63 11.61 22.19 -14.39
N ARG A 64 11.93 21.06 -13.76
CA ARG A 64 13.30 20.57 -13.56
C ARG A 64 13.91 19.99 -14.83
N TRP A 65 13.08 19.43 -15.72
CA TRP A 65 13.51 18.62 -16.85
C TRP A 65 13.05 19.19 -18.19
N ASP A 66 13.91 19.10 -19.20
CA ASP A 66 13.59 19.51 -20.58
C ASP A 66 12.77 18.44 -21.29
N TRP A 67 11.47 18.40 -21.00
CA TRP A 67 10.52 17.47 -21.62
C TRP A 67 10.38 17.70 -23.12
N ASP A 68 10.49 18.95 -23.60
CA ASP A 68 10.40 19.28 -25.02
C ASP A 68 11.62 18.79 -25.80
N GLY A 69 12.81 18.96 -25.25
CA GLY A 69 14.04 18.42 -25.82
C GLY A 69 14.00 16.89 -25.92
N LEU A 70 13.65 16.22 -24.82
CA LEU A 70 13.52 14.77 -24.78
C LEU A 70 12.47 14.25 -25.78
N ARG A 71 11.34 14.92 -25.92
CA ARG A 71 10.28 14.58 -26.89
C ARG A 71 10.76 14.63 -28.33
N LYS A 72 11.55 15.65 -28.68
CA LYS A 72 12.16 15.79 -30.02
C LYS A 72 13.13 14.66 -30.31
N GLU A 73 14.00 14.33 -29.35
CA GLU A 73 14.97 13.26 -29.51
C GLU A 73 14.29 11.87 -29.57
N ILE A 74 13.25 11.61 -28.76
CA ILE A 74 12.48 10.35 -28.83
C ILE A 74 11.72 10.23 -30.16
N LYS A 75 11.13 11.29 -30.70
CA LYS A 75 10.49 11.24 -32.02
C LYS A 75 11.47 10.89 -33.14
N LYS A 76 12.73 11.31 -33.02
CA LYS A 76 13.80 11.05 -33.99
C LYS A 76 14.36 9.63 -33.86
N ASN A 77 14.65 9.18 -32.66
CA ASN A 77 15.43 7.98 -32.38
C ASN A 77 14.57 6.79 -31.89
N GLY A 78 13.37 7.04 -31.37
CA GLY A 78 12.55 6.06 -30.69
C GLY A 78 12.98 5.81 -29.26
N VAL A 79 12.37 4.80 -28.63
CA VAL A 79 12.78 4.24 -27.33
C VAL A 79 12.89 2.73 -27.44
N ARG A 80 13.83 2.14 -26.69
CA ARG A 80 14.12 0.70 -26.72
C ARG A 80 13.07 -0.13 -26.01
N ASN A 81 12.47 0.39 -24.96
CA ASN A 81 11.51 -0.28 -24.09
C ASN A 81 10.12 0.37 -24.21
N SER A 82 9.09 -0.44 -24.31
CA SER A 82 7.70 0.06 -24.39
C SER A 82 7.14 0.53 -23.04
N LEU A 83 7.61 -0.05 -21.95
CA LEU A 83 7.23 0.26 -20.57
C LEU A 83 8.51 0.32 -19.73
N LEU A 84 8.61 1.29 -18.83
CA LEU A 84 9.82 1.59 -18.08
C LEU A 84 9.62 1.51 -16.57
N VAL A 85 8.55 2.08 -16.05
CA VAL A 85 8.34 2.23 -14.61
C VAL A 85 7.19 1.36 -14.13
N ALA A 86 7.51 0.46 -13.19
CA ALA A 86 6.56 -0.46 -12.58
C ALA A 86 6.91 -0.67 -11.10
N PRO A 87 6.33 0.11 -10.17
CA PRO A 87 6.59 -0.04 -8.75
C PRO A 87 6.14 -1.39 -8.21
N MET A 88 7.10 -2.16 -7.69
CA MET A 88 6.89 -3.49 -7.13
C MET A 88 6.74 -3.44 -5.60
N PRO A 89 6.26 -4.53 -4.95
CA PRO A 89 6.14 -4.60 -3.48
C PRO A 89 7.48 -4.50 -2.74
N THR A 90 8.59 -4.89 -3.35
CA THR A 90 9.97 -4.85 -2.82
C THR A 90 10.16 -5.58 -1.47
N ALA A 91 9.31 -6.55 -1.13
CA ALA A 91 9.29 -7.20 0.18
C ALA A 91 10.67 -7.71 0.66
N SER A 92 11.39 -8.46 -0.18
CA SER A 92 12.72 -8.98 0.18
C SER A 92 13.81 -7.93 0.05
N THR A 93 13.78 -7.12 -1.02
CA THR A 93 14.79 -6.09 -1.29
C THR A 93 14.76 -4.99 -0.24
N ALA A 94 13.57 -4.54 0.18
CA ALA A 94 13.41 -3.56 1.23
C ALA A 94 13.99 -4.05 2.56
N GLN A 95 13.81 -5.33 2.88
CA GLN A 95 14.36 -5.92 4.09
C GLN A 95 15.89 -6.01 4.08
N ILE A 96 16.48 -6.38 2.93
CA ILE A 96 17.94 -6.44 2.78
C ILE A 96 18.55 -5.04 2.99
N LEU A 97 17.89 -4.01 2.48
CA LEU A 97 18.34 -2.62 2.58
C LEU A 97 17.94 -1.93 3.90
N GLY A 98 17.17 -2.60 4.76
CA GLY A 98 16.66 -2.00 6.01
C GLY A 98 15.65 -0.86 5.79
N ASN A 99 14.89 -0.94 4.70
CA ASN A 99 13.84 0.02 4.37
C ASN A 99 12.45 -0.58 4.61
N ASN A 100 11.43 0.28 4.63
CA ASN A 100 10.04 -0.16 4.56
C ASN A 100 9.72 -0.71 3.17
N GLU A 101 8.86 -1.70 3.07
CA GLU A 101 8.37 -2.23 1.80
C GLU A 101 7.23 -1.38 1.24
N CYS A 102 7.06 -1.35 -0.08
CA CYS A 102 6.08 -0.53 -0.80
C CYS A 102 6.28 0.97 -0.58
N PHE A 103 5.20 1.75 -0.75
CA PHE A 103 5.20 3.21 -0.62
C PHE A 103 4.37 3.70 0.56
N GLU A 104 3.65 2.80 1.21
CA GLU A 104 2.83 3.15 2.36
C GLU A 104 3.72 3.39 3.59
N PRO A 105 3.29 4.22 4.54
CA PRO A 105 3.95 4.36 5.83
C PRO A 105 4.06 3.04 6.58
N TYR A 106 4.93 2.99 7.58
CA TYR A 106 5.10 1.82 8.42
C TYR A 106 3.77 1.36 9.03
N THR A 107 3.55 0.06 9.07
CA THR A 107 2.38 -0.54 9.75
C THR A 107 2.52 -0.49 11.27
N SER A 108 3.76 -0.42 11.77
CA SER A 108 4.11 -0.28 13.17
C SER A 108 5.53 0.27 13.28
N ASN A 109 5.80 1.17 14.21
CA ASN A 109 7.14 1.70 14.47
C ASN A 109 8.02 0.75 15.29
N ILE A 110 7.43 -0.31 15.88
CA ILE A 110 8.17 -1.40 16.55
C ILE A 110 7.41 -2.72 16.35
N TYR A 111 8.10 -3.78 15.97
CA TYR A 111 7.50 -5.09 15.78
C TYR A 111 8.51 -6.22 16.02
N THR A 112 8.01 -7.40 16.33
CA THR A 112 8.83 -8.61 16.43
C THR A 112 8.87 -9.32 15.09
N ARG A 113 10.07 -9.58 14.62
CA ARG A 113 10.32 -10.37 13.42
C ARG A 113 10.78 -11.78 13.79
N ARG A 114 10.04 -12.77 13.34
CA ARG A 114 10.40 -14.20 13.47
C ARG A 114 11.10 -14.66 12.20
N VAL A 115 12.26 -15.24 12.38
CA VAL A 115 13.04 -15.93 11.34
C VAL A 115 13.53 -17.26 11.89
N LEU A 116 14.08 -18.13 11.03
CA LEU A 116 14.56 -19.45 11.43
C LEU A 116 15.61 -19.40 12.56
N SER A 117 16.38 -18.32 12.64
CA SER A 117 17.43 -18.11 13.66
C SER A 117 16.94 -17.49 14.96
N GLY A 118 15.67 -17.12 15.07
CA GLY A 118 15.12 -16.53 16.30
C GLY A 118 14.13 -15.39 16.07
N GLU A 119 13.82 -14.68 17.15
CA GLU A 119 12.94 -13.52 17.15
C GLU A 119 13.77 -12.24 17.39
N PHE A 120 13.52 -11.23 16.60
CA PHE A 120 14.22 -9.95 16.67
C PHE A 120 13.23 -8.80 16.78
N ILE A 121 13.47 -7.89 17.71
CA ILE A 121 12.72 -6.63 17.80
C ILE A 121 13.29 -5.66 16.77
N VAL A 122 12.43 -5.19 15.86
CA VAL A 122 12.78 -4.21 14.84
C VAL A 122 12.08 -2.90 15.18
N VAL A 123 12.84 -1.83 15.26
CA VAL A 123 12.34 -0.46 15.51
C VAL A 123 12.54 0.37 14.25
N ASN A 124 11.60 1.26 13.97
CA ASN A 124 11.78 2.27 12.91
C ASN A 124 13.02 3.12 13.24
N LYS A 125 14.08 2.94 12.45
CA LYS A 125 15.39 3.58 12.69
C LYS A 125 15.31 5.10 12.73
N HIS A 126 14.44 5.70 11.91
CA HIS A 126 14.28 7.16 11.83
C HIS A 126 13.63 7.71 13.10
N LEU A 127 12.54 7.07 13.56
CA LEU A 127 11.92 7.42 14.83
C LEU A 127 12.90 7.26 16.00
N LEU A 128 13.65 6.15 16.02
CA LEU A 128 14.66 5.90 17.05
C LEU A 128 15.70 7.02 17.08
N GLU A 129 16.26 7.41 15.94
CA GLU A 129 17.25 8.49 15.83
C GLU A 129 16.70 9.82 16.35
N ASP A 130 15.47 10.17 16.01
CA ASP A 130 14.85 11.42 16.45
C ASP A 130 14.53 11.40 17.94
N LEU A 131 14.03 10.29 18.48
CA LEU A 131 13.79 10.16 19.91
C LEU A 131 15.09 10.17 20.73
N VAL A 132 16.17 9.59 20.20
CA VAL A 132 17.50 9.65 20.83
C VAL A 132 18.04 11.08 20.83
N LYS A 133 17.93 11.82 19.72
CA LYS A 133 18.34 13.25 19.64
C LYS A 133 17.58 14.13 20.64
N LEU A 134 16.32 13.81 20.88
CA LEU A 134 15.46 14.51 21.85
C LEU A 134 15.70 14.06 23.31
N GLY A 135 16.52 13.01 23.54
CA GLY A 135 16.72 12.45 24.86
C GLY A 135 15.52 11.71 25.44
N LEU A 136 14.57 11.31 24.58
CA LEU A 136 13.31 10.66 24.98
C LEU A 136 13.36 9.14 24.94
N TRP A 137 14.38 8.55 24.29
CA TRP A 137 14.47 7.10 24.16
C TRP A 137 14.89 6.43 25.46
N THR A 138 13.95 5.80 26.15
CA THR A 138 14.14 5.03 27.38
C THR A 138 13.55 3.64 27.24
N GLU A 139 13.84 2.74 28.19
CA GLU A 139 13.24 1.40 28.20
C GLU A 139 11.73 1.47 28.49
N GLU A 140 11.30 2.42 29.32
CA GLU A 140 9.89 2.67 29.60
C GLU A 140 9.14 3.09 28.32
N LEU A 141 9.69 4.05 27.56
CA LEU A 141 9.10 4.48 26.28
C LEU A 141 9.02 3.33 25.28
N LYS A 142 10.06 2.51 25.21
CA LYS A 142 10.07 1.32 24.35
C LYS A 142 8.93 0.35 24.73
N GLN A 143 8.71 0.12 26.03
CA GLN A 143 7.62 -0.73 26.49
C GLN A 143 6.24 -0.12 26.19
N GLU A 144 6.08 1.19 26.33
CA GLU A 144 4.85 1.88 25.94
C GLU A 144 4.59 1.79 24.45
N LEU A 145 5.61 1.97 23.63
CA LEU A 145 5.53 1.82 22.19
C LEU A 145 5.11 0.40 21.77
N MET A 146 5.64 -0.62 22.46
CA MET A 146 5.26 -2.02 22.26
C MET A 146 3.79 -2.26 22.63
N LYS A 147 3.32 -1.73 23.78
CA LYS A 147 1.92 -1.83 24.21
C LYS A 147 0.97 -1.14 23.25
N ALA A 148 1.38 0.00 22.69
CA ALA A 148 0.63 0.77 21.70
C ALA A 148 0.70 0.19 20.27
N ASN A 149 1.18 -1.04 20.07
CA ASN A 149 1.35 -1.66 18.74
C ASN A 149 2.18 -0.81 17.77
N GLY A 150 3.15 -0.06 18.28
CA GLY A 150 4.04 0.81 17.53
C GLY A 150 3.47 2.19 17.19
N SER A 151 2.32 2.55 17.73
CA SER A 151 1.80 3.92 17.67
C SER A 151 2.48 4.79 18.73
N ILE A 152 2.80 6.04 18.36
CA ILE A 152 3.31 7.04 19.30
C ILE A 152 2.27 8.12 19.63
N GLN A 153 1.06 8.01 19.08
CA GLN A 153 0.07 9.09 19.17
C GLN A 153 -0.41 9.36 20.58
N HIS A 154 -0.47 8.33 21.43
CA HIS A 154 -0.97 8.39 22.80
C HIS A 154 0.14 8.45 23.86
N ILE A 155 1.40 8.55 23.44
CA ILE A 155 2.53 8.61 24.36
C ILE A 155 2.78 10.07 24.74
N ASP A 156 2.74 10.37 26.04
CA ASP A 156 3.03 11.70 26.55
C ASP A 156 4.50 12.08 26.41
N GLY A 157 4.77 13.37 26.29
CA GLY A 157 6.14 13.90 26.21
C GLY A 157 6.77 13.86 24.82
N ILE A 158 6.19 13.18 23.82
CA ILE A 158 6.65 13.22 22.44
C ILE A 158 6.06 14.48 21.76
N PRO A 159 6.89 15.32 21.09
CA PRO A 159 6.45 16.49 20.35
C PRO A 159 5.43 16.14 19.25
N GLU A 160 4.48 17.04 18.98
CA GLU A 160 3.37 16.79 18.06
C GLU A 160 3.82 16.65 16.60
N ASP A 161 4.86 17.36 16.20
CA ASP A 161 5.49 17.24 14.88
C ASP A 161 6.10 15.84 14.64
N ILE A 162 6.69 15.25 15.67
CA ILE A 162 7.20 13.87 15.65
C ILE A 162 6.02 12.89 15.59
N LYS A 163 4.96 13.12 16.35
CA LYS A 163 3.75 12.28 16.28
C LYS A 163 3.15 12.30 14.89
N GLU A 164 3.02 13.48 14.27
CA GLU A 164 2.51 13.59 12.90
C GLU A 164 3.39 12.89 11.87
N LEU A 165 4.72 13.02 12.01
CA LEU A 165 5.68 12.45 11.07
C LEU A 165 5.65 10.92 11.08
N TYR A 166 5.53 10.30 12.26
CA TYR A 166 5.62 8.85 12.45
C TYR A 166 4.28 8.17 12.68
N ARG A 167 3.19 8.74 12.15
CA ARG A 167 1.89 8.03 12.09
C ARG A 167 2.06 6.72 11.37
N THR A 168 1.51 5.67 11.95
CA THR A 168 1.39 4.39 11.27
C THR A 168 0.35 4.47 10.14
N VAL A 169 0.41 3.57 9.20
CA VAL A 169 -0.55 3.54 8.09
C VAL A 169 -2.00 3.36 8.56
N TRP A 170 -2.21 2.74 9.73
CA TRP A 170 -3.53 2.56 10.35
C TRP A 170 -4.15 3.87 10.86
N GLU A 171 -3.34 4.86 11.13
CA GLU A 171 -3.70 6.19 11.63
C GLU A 171 -3.96 7.20 10.52
N LEU A 172 -3.77 6.77 9.26
CA LEU A 172 -4.00 7.60 8.07
C LEU A 172 -5.33 7.27 7.41
N LYS A 173 -5.90 8.26 6.74
CA LYS A 173 -7.02 8.01 5.84
C LYS A 173 -6.52 7.35 4.56
N MET A 174 -7.16 6.28 4.11
CA MET A 174 -6.78 5.62 2.86
C MET A 174 -6.93 6.52 1.63
N LYS A 175 -7.73 7.57 1.73
CA LYS A 175 -7.78 8.63 0.73
C LYS A 175 -6.40 9.25 0.48
N ASP A 176 -5.65 9.56 1.54
CA ASP A 176 -4.32 10.18 1.42
C ASP A 176 -3.31 9.23 0.77
N VAL A 177 -3.40 7.93 1.08
CA VAL A 177 -2.57 6.89 0.45
C VAL A 177 -2.89 6.76 -1.05
N ILE A 178 -4.16 6.83 -1.44
CA ILE A 178 -4.60 6.82 -2.83
C ILE A 178 -4.16 8.11 -3.55
N ASP A 179 -4.27 9.26 -2.91
CA ASP A 179 -3.83 10.55 -3.47
C ASP A 179 -2.32 10.54 -3.75
N MET A 180 -1.51 10.01 -2.83
CA MET A 180 -0.08 9.81 -3.06
C MET A 180 0.20 8.89 -4.25
N ALA A 181 -0.57 7.80 -4.38
CA ALA A 181 -0.47 6.89 -5.52
C ALA A 181 -0.87 7.57 -6.83
N ARG A 182 -1.87 8.45 -6.83
CA ARG A 182 -2.27 9.26 -7.99
C ARG A 182 -1.15 10.19 -8.42
N HIS A 183 -0.56 10.96 -7.49
CA HIS A 183 0.48 11.95 -7.80
C HIS A 183 1.72 11.32 -8.45
N ARG A 184 2.20 10.17 -7.97
CA ARG A 184 3.29 9.45 -8.64
C ARG A 184 2.82 8.69 -9.88
N GLY A 185 1.54 8.36 -9.98
CA GLY A 185 0.94 7.61 -11.08
C GLY A 185 1.10 8.26 -12.44
N TYR A 186 1.26 9.59 -12.48
CA TYR A 186 1.52 10.36 -13.71
C TYR A 186 2.80 9.93 -14.44
N PHE A 187 3.72 9.27 -13.75
CA PHE A 187 5.03 8.88 -14.26
C PHE A 187 5.27 7.37 -14.22
N ILE A 188 4.20 6.59 -14.09
CA ILE A 188 4.27 5.13 -14.01
C ILE A 188 3.57 4.53 -15.22
N ASP A 189 4.32 3.73 -16.00
CA ASP A 189 3.79 3.08 -17.21
C ASP A 189 2.80 1.97 -16.87
N GLN A 190 3.12 1.15 -15.88
CA GLN A 190 2.29 0.03 -15.43
C GLN A 190 1.43 0.42 -14.22
N SER A 191 0.89 -0.58 -13.55
CA SER A 191 0.19 -0.38 -12.28
C SER A 191 1.19 -0.31 -11.12
N GLN A 192 0.68 0.04 -9.93
CA GLN A 192 1.44 0.12 -8.69
C GLN A 192 1.02 -1.01 -7.75
N SER A 193 1.97 -1.58 -7.02
CA SER A 193 1.68 -2.50 -5.92
C SER A 193 1.25 -1.71 -4.68
N LEU A 194 0.05 -1.15 -4.74
CA LEU A 194 -0.54 -0.31 -3.70
C LEU A 194 -1.29 -1.18 -2.68
N ASN A 195 -0.86 -1.16 -1.43
CA ASN A 195 -1.62 -1.78 -0.34
C ASN A 195 -2.55 -0.74 0.30
N LEU A 196 -3.76 -1.17 0.64
CA LEU A 196 -4.72 -0.36 1.37
C LEU A 196 -5.07 -1.06 2.69
N PHE A 197 -5.34 -0.26 3.72
CA PHE A 197 -5.47 -0.72 5.10
C PHE A 197 -6.84 -0.30 5.64
N MET A 198 -7.59 -1.24 6.17
CA MET A 198 -8.96 -0.98 6.62
C MET A 198 -9.28 -1.75 7.89
N GLU A 199 -9.50 -1.04 8.98
CA GLU A 199 -10.10 -1.60 10.18
C GLU A 199 -11.61 -1.75 9.98
N GLY A 200 -12.16 -2.90 10.34
CA GLY A 200 -13.59 -3.14 10.21
C GLY A 200 -14.06 -2.97 8.76
N ALA A 201 -13.49 -3.76 7.85
CA ALA A 201 -13.85 -3.74 6.44
C ALA A 201 -15.33 -4.08 6.23
N THR A 202 -16.04 -3.24 5.49
CA THR A 202 -17.41 -3.48 5.02
C THR A 202 -17.47 -3.31 3.51
N MET A 203 -18.45 -3.92 2.87
CA MET A 203 -18.65 -3.80 1.41
C MET A 203 -18.80 -2.33 1.00
N ALA A 204 -19.54 -1.52 1.75
CA ALA A 204 -19.73 -0.11 1.47
C ALA A 204 -18.41 0.67 1.50
N LYS A 205 -17.59 0.49 2.55
CA LYS A 205 -16.27 1.11 2.66
C LYS A 205 -15.34 0.67 1.52
N LEU A 206 -15.32 -0.62 1.21
CA LEU A 206 -14.48 -1.19 0.17
C LEU A 206 -14.89 -0.65 -1.21
N THR A 207 -16.18 -0.64 -1.51
CA THR A 207 -16.75 -0.09 -2.74
C THR A 207 -16.40 1.39 -2.90
N SER A 208 -16.63 2.21 -1.87
CA SER A 208 -16.29 3.64 -1.88
C SER A 208 -14.79 3.86 -2.15
N MET A 209 -13.92 3.08 -1.54
CA MET A 209 -12.48 3.15 -1.73
C MET A 209 -12.06 2.78 -3.17
N HIS A 210 -12.62 1.72 -3.74
CA HIS A 210 -12.36 1.32 -5.13
C HIS A 210 -12.83 2.38 -6.12
N PHE A 211 -14.02 2.94 -5.92
CA PHE A 211 -14.52 4.02 -6.78
C PHE A 211 -13.67 5.29 -6.66
N TYR A 212 -13.19 5.59 -5.46
CA TYR A 212 -12.29 6.72 -5.29
C TYR A 212 -10.98 6.50 -6.05
N ALA A 213 -10.37 5.33 -5.93
CA ALA A 213 -9.14 4.98 -6.65
C ALA A 213 -9.33 5.03 -8.18
N TRP A 214 -10.45 4.49 -8.68
CA TRP A 214 -10.81 4.55 -10.10
C TRP A 214 -11.05 5.99 -10.58
N LYS A 215 -11.84 6.80 -9.86
CA LYS A 215 -12.06 8.22 -10.18
C LYS A 215 -10.77 9.04 -10.13
N SER A 216 -9.82 8.63 -9.30
CA SER A 216 -8.48 9.23 -9.21
C SER A 216 -7.58 8.85 -10.39
N GLY A 217 -8.03 7.98 -11.31
CA GLY A 217 -7.30 7.58 -12.51
C GLY A 217 -6.30 6.44 -12.29
N LEU A 218 -6.29 5.77 -11.15
CA LEU A 218 -5.36 4.66 -10.91
C LEU A 218 -5.67 3.50 -11.87
N LYS A 219 -4.64 2.96 -12.51
CA LYS A 219 -4.73 1.81 -13.44
C LYS A 219 -5.14 0.54 -12.72
N THR A 220 -4.73 0.38 -11.46
CA THR A 220 -5.13 -0.69 -10.54
C THR A 220 -5.42 -0.05 -9.20
N GLY A 221 -6.60 -0.27 -8.65
CA GLY A 221 -7.03 0.41 -7.43
C GLY A 221 -6.35 -0.10 -6.16
N MET A 222 -5.91 -1.38 -6.13
CA MET A 222 -5.32 -1.99 -4.95
C MET A 222 -4.56 -3.27 -5.33
N TYR A 223 -3.47 -3.55 -4.61
CA TYR A 223 -2.75 -4.83 -4.65
C TYR A 223 -3.25 -5.74 -3.54
N TYR A 224 -3.06 -5.37 -2.27
CA TYR A 224 -3.63 -6.06 -1.12
C TYR A 224 -4.52 -5.14 -0.29
N LEU A 225 -5.66 -5.68 0.17
CA LEU A 225 -6.38 -5.14 1.30
C LEU A 225 -5.81 -5.75 2.57
N ARG A 226 -5.26 -4.92 3.45
CA ARG A 226 -4.81 -5.31 4.78
C ARG A 226 -5.88 -4.96 5.79
N THR A 227 -6.30 -5.94 6.59
CA THR A 227 -7.28 -5.72 7.67
C THR A 227 -6.62 -6.02 9.00
N LYS A 228 -7.03 -5.30 10.06
CA LYS A 228 -6.68 -5.71 11.42
C LYS A 228 -7.58 -6.87 11.84
N SER A 229 -6.99 -7.83 12.57
CA SER A 229 -7.76 -8.86 13.27
C SER A 229 -8.66 -8.18 14.31
N ALA A 230 -9.89 -8.67 14.46
CA ALA A 230 -10.80 -8.18 15.50
C ALA A 230 -10.32 -8.53 16.93
N VAL A 231 -9.38 -9.47 17.03
CA VAL A 231 -8.74 -9.86 18.29
C VAL A 231 -7.23 -9.66 18.11
N ASP A 232 -6.68 -8.68 18.82
CA ASP A 232 -5.22 -8.53 18.91
C ASP A 232 -4.64 -9.76 19.60
N ALA A 233 -3.91 -10.58 18.88
CA ALA A 233 -3.07 -11.60 19.50
C ALA A 233 -2.05 -10.88 20.40
N ILE A 234 -1.92 -11.33 21.64
CA ILE A 234 -0.91 -10.80 22.58
C ILE A 234 0.46 -11.02 21.93
N LYS A 235 1.02 -9.94 21.36
CA LYS A 235 2.26 -10.00 20.58
C LYS A 235 3.52 -9.96 21.44
N PHE A 236 3.39 -9.66 22.73
CA PHE A 236 4.53 -9.53 23.64
C PHE A 236 4.21 -10.16 24.99
N THR A 237 5.04 -11.07 25.45
CA THR A 237 5.08 -11.48 26.85
C THR A 237 5.86 -10.37 27.59
N LEU A 238 5.15 -9.51 28.29
CA LEU A 238 5.80 -8.52 29.17
C LEU A 238 6.31 -9.26 30.41
N ASP A 239 7.57 -9.10 30.74
CA ASP A 239 8.11 -9.56 32.02
C ASP A 239 7.40 -8.85 33.17
N ASN A 240 6.35 -9.46 33.68
CA ASN A 240 5.59 -8.99 34.84
C ASN A 240 6.23 -9.51 36.13
N THR A 241 7.51 -9.28 36.36
CA THR A 241 8.16 -9.72 37.62
C THR A 241 7.74 -8.94 38.88
N LYS A 242 6.72 -8.08 38.80
CA LYS A 242 6.22 -7.33 39.97
C LYS A 242 4.73 -7.41 40.29
N LYS A 243 3.97 -8.32 39.66
CA LYS A 243 2.52 -8.48 39.94
C LYS A 243 2.04 -9.93 40.13
N GLU A 244 2.92 -10.90 40.33
CA GLU A 244 2.53 -12.30 40.42
C GLU A 244 1.96 -12.74 41.78
N GLU A 245 1.86 -11.89 42.78
CA GLU A 245 1.32 -12.31 44.09
C GLU A 245 -0.18 -12.11 44.28
N LYS A 246 -0.89 -11.41 43.36
CA LYS A 246 -2.33 -11.14 43.49
C LYS A 246 -3.27 -11.86 42.53
N VAL A 247 -2.76 -12.54 41.52
CA VAL A 247 -3.63 -13.19 40.49
C VAL A 247 -3.76 -14.71 40.67
N LYS A 248 -3.00 -15.31 41.59
CA LYS A 248 -3.09 -16.79 41.83
C LYS A 248 -4.37 -17.26 42.55
N GLU A 249 -5.14 -16.35 43.09
CA GLU A 249 -6.39 -16.71 43.82
C GLU A 249 -7.68 -16.68 42.99
N GLU A 250 -7.69 -15.95 41.84
CA GLU A 250 -8.91 -15.80 41.01
C GLU A 250 -9.01 -16.76 39.83
N VAL A 251 -7.93 -17.45 39.43
CA VAL A 251 -7.94 -18.32 38.23
C VAL A 251 -8.36 -19.76 38.53
N ALA A 252 -8.50 -20.13 39.81
CA ALA A 252 -8.93 -21.48 40.18
C ALA A 252 -10.43 -21.76 40.07
N ALA A 253 -11.27 -20.74 39.78
CA ALA A 253 -12.72 -20.84 39.82
C ALA A 253 -13.44 -20.92 38.47
N THR A 254 -12.76 -20.82 37.32
CA THR A 254 -13.43 -20.77 36.01
C THR A 254 -12.76 -21.61 34.91
N ALA A 255 -12.27 -22.80 35.26
CA ALA A 255 -11.80 -23.77 34.28
C ALA A 255 -12.83 -24.90 34.10
N SER A 256 -13.93 -24.62 33.39
CA SER A 256 -14.69 -25.67 32.71
C SER A 256 -15.44 -25.06 31.52
N ILE A 257 -15.25 -25.75 30.38
CA ILE A 257 -16.02 -25.59 29.13
C ILE A 257 -15.59 -24.48 28.20
N ALA A 258 -14.64 -24.75 27.32
CA ALA A 258 -14.61 -24.25 25.94
C ALA A 258 -13.86 -25.24 25.04
N GLU A 259 -14.53 -25.78 24.04
CA GLU A 259 -13.94 -26.62 23.00
C GLU A 259 -12.91 -25.79 22.17
N PRO A 260 -11.84 -26.46 21.69
CA PRO A 260 -10.83 -25.75 20.86
C PRO A 260 -11.41 -25.40 19.50
N PRO A 261 -10.98 -24.26 18.88
CA PRO A 261 -11.41 -23.85 17.55
C PRO A 261 -10.90 -24.85 16.50
N PRO A 262 -11.65 -25.09 15.40
CA PRO A 262 -11.29 -26.03 14.35
C PRO A 262 -9.98 -25.66 13.67
N THR A 263 -9.17 -26.68 13.37
CA THR A 263 -7.89 -26.54 12.67
C THR A 263 -8.06 -26.10 11.21
N ALA A 264 -7.06 -25.46 10.64
CA ALA A 264 -7.06 -24.87 9.30
C ALA A 264 -7.47 -25.83 8.15
N ASP A 265 -7.40 -27.14 8.36
CA ASP A 265 -7.79 -28.17 7.37
C ASP A 265 -9.31 -28.36 7.23
N ALA A 266 -10.11 -27.82 8.16
CA ALA A 266 -11.57 -27.98 8.12
C ALA A 266 -12.28 -26.92 7.22
N VAL A 267 -11.57 -25.86 6.81
CA VAL A 267 -12.15 -24.76 6.02
C VAL A 267 -12.15 -25.07 4.50
N SER A 268 -11.38 -26.05 4.04
CA SER A 268 -11.27 -26.41 2.61
C SER A 268 -12.39 -27.32 2.08
N GLN A 269 -13.38 -27.68 2.89
CA GLN A 269 -14.44 -28.64 2.50
C GLN A 269 -15.86 -28.06 2.49
N ILE A 270 -16.04 -26.75 2.48
CA ILE A 270 -17.36 -26.16 2.26
C ILE A 270 -17.56 -26.07 0.74
N PRO A 271 -18.48 -26.86 0.13
CA PRO A 271 -18.78 -26.71 -1.29
C PRO A 271 -19.47 -25.35 -1.50
N VAL A 272 -18.80 -24.45 -2.18
CA VAL A 272 -19.44 -23.22 -2.67
C VAL A 272 -20.10 -23.58 -4.00
N GLU A 273 -21.39 -23.86 -3.98
CA GLU A 273 -22.15 -23.97 -5.22
C GLU A 273 -22.23 -22.58 -5.89
N PRO A 274 -21.93 -22.49 -7.19
CA PRO A 274 -22.06 -21.21 -7.89
C PRO A 274 -23.53 -20.78 -7.95
N LEU A 275 -23.80 -19.54 -7.57
CA LEU A 275 -25.13 -18.92 -7.66
C LEU A 275 -25.67 -19.03 -9.09
N THR A 276 -26.91 -19.45 -9.21
CA THR A 276 -27.60 -19.50 -10.50
C THR A 276 -27.92 -18.11 -11.02
N ALA A 277 -28.11 -17.99 -12.33
CA ALA A 277 -28.45 -16.70 -12.95
C ALA A 277 -29.79 -16.10 -12.46
N GLU A 278 -30.66 -16.92 -11.87
CA GLU A 278 -31.91 -16.48 -11.26
C GLU A 278 -31.71 -15.91 -9.87
N GLU A 279 -30.90 -16.54 -9.02
CA GLU A 279 -30.54 -16.03 -7.71
C GLU A 279 -29.77 -14.70 -7.80
N LEU A 280 -28.93 -14.55 -8.82
CA LEU A 280 -28.23 -13.29 -9.08
C LEU A 280 -29.21 -12.16 -9.47
N LYS A 281 -30.24 -12.46 -10.25
CA LYS A 281 -31.29 -11.50 -10.62
C LYS A 281 -32.16 -11.10 -9.43
N GLU A 282 -32.54 -12.03 -8.57
CA GLU A 282 -33.27 -11.72 -7.33
C GLU A 282 -32.47 -10.85 -6.37
N MET A 283 -31.16 -11.09 -6.22
CA MET A 283 -30.29 -10.22 -5.43
C MET A 283 -30.18 -8.81 -6.00
N ILE A 284 -30.12 -8.67 -7.32
CA ILE A 284 -30.08 -7.37 -8.01
C ILE A 284 -31.41 -6.61 -7.85
N GLU A 285 -32.53 -7.30 -7.92
CA GLU A 285 -33.87 -6.70 -7.76
C GLU A 285 -34.16 -6.30 -6.31
N LYS A 286 -33.68 -7.07 -5.34
CA LYS A 286 -33.81 -6.77 -3.92
C LYS A 286 -33.00 -5.52 -3.50
N ASN A 287 -31.84 -5.31 -4.10
CA ASN A 287 -31.02 -4.11 -3.87
C ASN A 287 -31.55 -2.85 -4.58
N LYS A 288 -32.50 -2.99 -5.54
CA LYS A 288 -33.14 -1.83 -6.19
C LYS A 288 -34.24 -1.19 -5.34
N ASN A 289 -34.75 -1.90 -4.33
CA ASN A 289 -35.86 -1.45 -3.50
C ASN A 289 -35.43 -0.80 -2.17
N ASP A 290 -34.15 -0.83 -1.85
CA ASP A 290 -33.60 -0.03 -0.74
C ASP A 290 -33.17 1.33 -1.29
N GLU A 291 -34.02 2.31 -1.14
CA GLU A 291 -33.82 3.71 -1.57
C GLU A 291 -32.58 4.31 -0.91
N GLY A 292 -31.61 4.67 -1.71
CA GLY A 292 -30.42 5.42 -1.31
C GLY A 292 -29.38 5.43 -2.40
N ASP A 293 -29.38 6.47 -3.22
CA ASP A 293 -28.51 6.82 -4.32
C ASP A 293 -27.17 6.07 -4.48
N ASP A 294 -27.04 5.44 -5.67
CA ASP A 294 -25.82 5.18 -6.42
C ASP A 294 -24.76 4.22 -5.86
N CYS A 295 -24.83 2.94 -6.23
CA CYS A 295 -23.67 2.27 -6.82
C CYS A 295 -23.99 0.85 -7.30
N PHE A 296 -24.12 0.67 -8.59
CA PHE A 296 -24.05 -0.64 -9.23
C PHE A 296 -22.58 -1.13 -9.23
N CYS A 297 -22.29 -2.13 -8.44
CA CYS A 297 -21.05 -2.89 -8.55
C CYS A 297 -21.28 -4.13 -9.41
N LEU A 298 -20.89 -4.08 -10.68
CA LEU A 298 -20.74 -5.25 -11.53
C LEU A 298 -19.43 -5.97 -11.12
N LEU A 299 -19.56 -7.07 -10.41
CA LEU A 299 -18.49 -8.06 -10.25
C LEU A 299 -18.29 -8.75 -11.61
N TYR A 300 -17.33 -8.27 -12.39
CA TYR A 300 -16.81 -9.01 -13.53
C TYR A 300 -15.79 -10.02 -13.00
N THR A 301 -16.20 -11.29 -12.94
CA THR A 301 -15.26 -12.40 -12.86
C THR A 301 -14.73 -12.65 -14.26
N SER A 302 -13.57 -12.10 -14.55
CA SER A 302 -12.82 -12.46 -15.74
C SER A 302 -12.30 -13.90 -15.57
N PRO A 303 -12.51 -14.82 -16.52
CA PRO A 303 -11.90 -16.14 -16.46
C PRO A 303 -10.38 -16.01 -16.47
N SER A 304 -9.73 -16.82 -15.64
CA SER A 304 -8.27 -16.89 -15.54
C SER A 304 -7.68 -17.33 -16.89
N PRO A 305 -6.60 -16.71 -17.38
CA PRO A 305 -5.94 -17.10 -18.64
C PRO A 305 -5.18 -18.44 -18.59
N ARG A 306 -5.44 -19.31 -17.62
CA ARG A 306 -4.68 -20.55 -17.40
C ARG A 306 -5.30 -21.81 -18.00
N ASP A 307 -6.50 -21.74 -18.58
CA ASP A 307 -7.21 -22.94 -19.01
C ASP A 307 -7.14 -23.23 -20.52
N ASP A 308 -6.37 -22.48 -21.28
CA ASP A 308 -6.16 -22.73 -22.71
C ASP A 308 -4.67 -22.80 -23.05
N CYS A 309 -4.02 -23.92 -22.68
CA CYS A 309 -2.81 -24.40 -23.37
C CYS A 309 -2.93 -25.92 -23.58
N PRO A 310 -2.88 -26.41 -24.84
CA PRO A 310 -2.85 -27.83 -25.16
C PRO A 310 -1.55 -28.52 -24.72
#